data_94a0c4dbb64d80f70b9b2b0df322ea4f
#
_entry.id   94a0c4dbb64d80f70b9b2b0df322ea4f
#
_cell.length_a   1.000
_cell.length_b   1.000
_cell.length_c   1.000
_cell.angle_alpha   90.00
_cell.angle_beta   90.00
_cell.angle_gamma   90.00
#
_symmetry.space_group_name_H-M   'P 1'
#
loop_
_entity.id
_entity.type
_entity.pdbx_description
1 polymer ?
#
loop_
_entity_poly.entity_id
_entity_poly.type
_entity_poly.pdbx_seq_one_letter_code
_entity_poly.pdbx_strand_id
1 'polypeptide(L)'
;MNPKTRSILKHLLLFTLTLLTTTLAGVEWQFSRFLFSSNPVTWEYFLKGFAFSIPLLGFLTVHEFGHYFAAKWHKVKVTLPFYIPLWLGFIGFPTIGTAGAVIRIKDLVESRRKYFDIGIAGPLAGFVVALGVLFYGFTHLPPPEYIFEIHPEYEEYGLDYADYVYEDNPLAFQVGTTLLFEFFKEYVAPQPERVPNPHEIIHFTWIFAC
;
A
#
# COMPACT_ATOMS: atom_id res chain seq x y z
N MET A 1 1.48 1.70 -35.83
CA MET A 1 2.18 1.42 -34.56
C MET A 1 2.36 -0.08 -34.41
N ASN A 2 3.58 -0.52 -34.15
CA ASN A 2 3.92 -1.95 -34.03
C ASN A 2 3.12 -2.57 -32.86
N PRO A 3 2.61 -3.83 -32.99
CA PRO A 3 1.88 -4.52 -31.91
C PRO A 3 2.62 -4.57 -30.56
N LYS A 4 3.94 -4.70 -30.58
CA LYS A 4 4.79 -4.67 -29.37
C LYS A 4 4.75 -3.28 -28.70
N THR A 5 4.90 -2.20 -29.46
CA THR A 5 4.84 -0.83 -28.95
C THR A 5 3.46 -0.51 -28.36
N ARG A 6 2.38 -0.95 -29.01
CA ARG A 6 1.02 -0.81 -28.50
C ARG A 6 0.81 -1.55 -27.17
N SER A 7 1.40 -2.73 -27.03
CA SER A 7 1.33 -3.49 -25.77
C SER A 7 2.06 -2.75 -24.64
N ILE A 8 3.29 -2.31 -24.88
CA ILE A 8 4.08 -1.56 -23.86
C ILE A 8 3.36 -0.30 -23.44
N LEU A 9 2.83 0.47 -24.39
CA LEU A 9 2.11 1.71 -24.09
C LEU A 9 0.87 1.46 -23.20
N LYS A 10 0.14 0.36 -23.42
CA LYS A 10 -0.97 -0.04 -22.56
C LYS A 10 -0.53 -0.32 -21.11
N HIS A 11 0.56 -1.05 -20.92
CA HIS A 11 1.07 -1.35 -19.58
C HIS A 11 1.54 -0.09 -18.86
N LEU A 12 2.25 0.81 -19.57
CA LEU A 12 2.69 2.09 -19.03
C LEU A 12 1.49 2.99 -18.67
N LEU A 13 0.48 3.07 -19.53
CA LEU A 13 -0.73 3.84 -19.24
C LEU A 13 -1.44 3.31 -17.99
N LEU A 14 -1.65 2.00 -17.90
CA LEU A 14 -2.31 1.40 -16.75
C LEU A 14 -1.49 1.60 -15.46
N PHE A 15 -0.17 1.44 -15.52
CA PHE A 15 0.71 1.73 -14.39
C PHE A 15 0.60 3.18 -13.94
N THR A 16 0.67 4.14 -14.88
CA THR A 16 0.55 5.58 -14.55
C THR A 16 -0.81 5.91 -13.95
N LEU A 17 -1.90 5.38 -14.53
CA LEU A 17 -3.24 5.55 -13.97
C LEU A 17 -3.34 4.95 -12.56
N THR A 18 -2.78 3.77 -12.34
CA THR A 18 -2.78 3.14 -11.01
C THR A 18 -1.93 3.92 -10.03
N LEU A 19 -0.80 4.49 -10.46
CA LEU A 19 0.00 5.38 -9.61
C LEU A 19 -0.82 6.61 -9.18
N LEU A 20 -1.54 7.24 -10.09
CA LEU A 20 -2.39 8.39 -9.76
C LEU A 20 -3.52 8.01 -8.82
N THR A 21 -4.23 6.92 -9.09
CA THR A 21 -5.36 6.48 -8.26
C THR A 21 -4.92 6.00 -6.87
N THR A 22 -3.79 5.32 -6.75
CA THR A 22 -3.24 4.94 -5.45
C THR A 22 -2.69 6.13 -4.67
N THR A 23 -2.15 7.15 -5.34
CA THR A 23 -1.72 8.39 -4.69
C THR A 23 -2.91 9.15 -4.11
N LEU A 24 -4.01 9.28 -4.87
CA LEU A 24 -5.26 9.87 -4.37
C LEU A 24 -5.81 9.07 -3.18
N ALA A 25 -5.86 7.75 -3.29
CA ALA A 25 -6.30 6.89 -2.20
C ALA A 25 -5.45 7.07 -0.94
N GLY A 26 -4.13 7.20 -1.06
CA GLY A 26 -3.24 7.48 0.06
C GLY A 26 -3.58 8.78 0.78
N VAL A 27 -3.95 9.83 0.05
CA VAL A 27 -4.40 11.11 0.63
C VAL A 27 -5.75 10.95 1.35
N GLU A 28 -6.67 10.21 0.75
CA GLU A 28 -8.01 9.96 1.33
C GLU A 28 -7.89 9.20 2.66
N TRP A 29 -7.06 8.17 2.72
CA TRP A 29 -6.85 7.39 3.93
C TRP A 29 -6.09 8.14 5.02
N GLN A 30 -5.04 8.87 4.65
CA GLN A 30 -4.16 9.50 5.63
C GLN A 30 -4.70 10.84 6.14
N PHE A 31 -5.35 11.63 5.26
CA PHE A 31 -5.75 13.01 5.57
C PHE A 31 -7.26 13.24 5.47
N SER A 32 -8.06 12.20 5.23
CA SER A 32 -9.52 12.31 5.03
C SER A 32 -9.94 13.39 4.02
N ARG A 33 -9.09 13.62 2.99
CA ARG A 33 -9.32 14.62 1.93
C ARG A 33 -9.73 13.94 0.65
N PHE A 34 -10.89 14.29 0.14
CA PHE A 34 -11.42 13.78 -1.12
C PHE A 34 -11.41 14.87 -2.19
N LEU A 35 -11.24 14.46 -3.45
CA LEU A 35 -11.08 15.42 -4.58
C LEU A 35 -12.26 16.39 -4.70
N PHE A 36 -13.48 15.95 -4.38
CA PHE A 36 -14.73 16.71 -4.52
C PHE A 36 -15.41 16.99 -3.18
N SER A 37 -14.67 17.05 -2.07
CA SER A 37 -15.19 17.38 -0.76
C SER A 37 -15.07 18.87 -0.43
N SER A 38 -15.63 19.28 0.71
CA SER A 38 -15.42 20.62 1.27
C SER A 38 -13.95 20.90 1.63
N ASN A 39 -13.17 19.84 1.86
CA ASN A 39 -11.74 19.90 2.11
C ASN A 39 -10.97 19.15 0.98
N PRO A 40 -10.79 19.80 -0.20
CA PRO A 40 -10.29 19.09 -1.37
C PRO A 40 -8.81 18.75 -1.27
N VAL A 41 -8.40 17.77 -2.08
CA VAL A 41 -6.99 17.43 -2.25
C VAL A 41 -6.26 18.59 -2.92
N THR A 42 -5.29 19.18 -2.22
CA THR A 42 -4.37 20.17 -2.80
C THR A 42 -3.14 19.47 -3.41
N TRP A 43 -2.36 20.21 -4.18
CA TRP A 43 -1.13 19.68 -4.76
C TRP A 43 -0.13 19.20 -3.70
N GLU A 44 -0.02 19.90 -2.58
CA GLU A 44 0.84 19.51 -1.46
C GLU A 44 0.43 18.14 -0.89
N TYR A 45 -0.86 17.94 -0.57
CA TYR A 45 -1.36 16.66 -0.09
C TYR A 45 -1.23 15.55 -1.13
N PHE A 46 -1.44 15.87 -2.41
CA PHE A 46 -1.21 14.91 -3.48
C PHE A 46 0.24 14.39 -3.46
N LEU A 47 1.22 15.27 -3.27
CA LEU A 47 2.62 14.85 -3.13
C LEU A 47 2.86 13.98 -1.87
N LYS A 48 2.20 14.29 -0.75
CA LYS A 48 2.25 13.44 0.46
C LYS A 48 1.67 12.03 0.20
N GLY A 49 0.68 11.90 -0.69
CA GLY A 49 0.09 10.61 -1.09
C GLY A 49 1.06 9.64 -1.76
N PHE A 50 2.19 10.10 -2.33
CA PHE A 50 3.23 9.22 -2.86
C PHE A 50 3.85 8.32 -1.79
N ALA A 51 3.81 8.75 -0.56
CA ALA A 51 4.26 7.98 0.57
C ALA A 51 3.49 6.65 0.74
N PHE A 52 2.23 6.62 0.35
CA PHE A 52 1.42 5.40 0.29
C PHE A 52 1.61 4.64 -1.03
N SER A 53 1.55 5.35 -2.16
CA SER A 53 1.51 4.68 -3.48
C SER A 53 2.85 4.03 -3.86
N ILE A 54 4.00 4.61 -3.48
CA ILE A 54 5.30 4.06 -3.82
C ILE A 54 5.56 2.69 -3.15
N PRO A 55 5.39 2.53 -1.82
CA PRO A 55 5.54 1.22 -1.19
C PRO A 55 4.54 0.19 -1.71
N LEU A 56 3.27 0.58 -1.87
CA LEU A 56 2.22 -0.31 -2.37
C LEU A 56 2.52 -0.81 -3.79
N LEU A 57 2.83 0.09 -4.71
CA LEU A 57 3.16 -0.29 -6.09
C LEU A 57 4.52 -0.99 -6.18
N GLY A 58 5.47 -0.66 -5.32
CA GLY A 58 6.73 -1.38 -5.18
C GLY A 58 6.49 -2.84 -4.81
N PHE A 59 5.68 -3.07 -3.77
CA PHE A 59 5.25 -4.41 -3.36
C PHE A 59 4.57 -5.17 -4.51
N LEU A 60 3.52 -4.59 -5.11
CA LEU A 60 2.78 -5.22 -6.20
C LEU A 60 3.69 -5.52 -7.41
N THR A 61 4.57 -4.59 -7.75
CA THR A 61 5.50 -4.76 -8.87
C THR A 61 6.42 -5.96 -8.63
N VAL A 62 7.08 -6.01 -7.48
CA VAL A 62 8.01 -7.10 -7.17
C VAL A 62 7.29 -8.44 -7.06
N HIS A 63 6.07 -8.44 -6.49
CA HIS A 63 5.21 -9.62 -6.43
C HIS A 63 4.91 -10.17 -7.83
N GLU A 64 4.39 -9.35 -8.73
CA GLU A 64 4.04 -9.78 -10.09
C GLU A 64 5.27 -10.17 -10.92
N PHE A 65 6.38 -9.47 -10.74
CA PHE A 65 7.64 -9.86 -11.38
C PHE A 65 8.22 -11.15 -10.81
N GLY A 66 7.96 -11.49 -9.56
CA GLY A 66 8.26 -12.81 -9.00
C GLY A 66 7.59 -13.92 -9.80
N HIS A 67 6.29 -13.84 -10.02
CA HIS A 67 5.55 -14.75 -10.89
C HIS A 67 6.08 -14.75 -12.32
N TYR A 68 6.33 -13.57 -12.88
CA TYR A 68 6.82 -13.40 -14.24
C TYR A 68 8.17 -14.09 -14.46
N PHE A 69 9.15 -13.88 -13.59
CA PHE A 69 10.48 -14.47 -13.74
C PHE A 69 10.47 -15.98 -13.51
N ALA A 70 9.69 -16.48 -12.54
CA ALA A 70 9.50 -17.91 -12.34
C ALA A 70 8.85 -18.58 -13.57
N ALA A 71 7.83 -17.94 -14.17
CA ALA A 71 7.23 -18.43 -15.40
C ALA A 71 8.24 -18.46 -16.56
N LYS A 72 9.06 -17.41 -16.70
CA LYS A 72 10.14 -17.37 -17.71
C LYS A 72 11.19 -18.45 -17.50
N TRP A 73 11.59 -18.69 -16.24
CA TRP A 73 12.50 -19.76 -15.88
C TRP A 73 11.99 -21.13 -16.33
N HIS A 74 10.70 -21.38 -16.14
CA HIS A 74 10.03 -22.60 -16.58
C HIS A 74 9.65 -22.60 -18.06
N LYS A 75 10.07 -21.59 -18.85
CA LYS A 75 9.77 -21.43 -20.29
C LYS A 75 8.26 -21.32 -20.59
N VAL A 76 7.47 -20.86 -19.61
CA VAL A 76 6.04 -20.61 -19.77
C VAL A 76 5.86 -19.18 -20.30
N LYS A 77 5.05 -19.01 -21.35
CA LYS A 77 4.77 -17.70 -21.92
C LYS A 77 3.76 -16.94 -21.05
N VAL A 78 4.15 -15.75 -20.64
CA VAL A 78 3.34 -14.85 -19.82
C VAL A 78 3.39 -13.43 -20.36
N THR A 79 2.41 -12.61 -19.96
CA THR A 79 2.43 -11.15 -20.22
C THR A 79 3.28 -10.43 -19.19
N LEU A 80 3.62 -9.18 -19.48
CA LEU A 80 4.01 -8.23 -18.43
C LEU A 80 2.84 -8.00 -17.48
N PRO A 81 3.09 -7.53 -16.24
CA PRO A 81 2.05 -7.19 -15.28
C PRO A 81 1.06 -6.15 -15.83
N PHE A 82 -0.23 -6.39 -15.65
CA PHE A 82 -1.30 -5.43 -15.86
C PHE A 82 -1.73 -4.87 -14.52
N TYR A 83 -1.57 -3.59 -14.31
CA TYR A 83 -2.09 -2.89 -13.15
C TYR A 83 -3.55 -2.51 -13.39
N ILE A 84 -4.39 -2.67 -12.37
CA ILE A 84 -5.82 -2.44 -12.47
C ILE A 84 -6.17 -1.24 -11.57
N PRO A 85 -6.25 -0.02 -12.13
CA PRO A 85 -6.66 1.15 -11.36
C PRO A 85 -8.10 0.97 -10.89
N LEU A 86 -8.34 1.22 -9.60
CA LEU A 86 -9.67 1.21 -9.00
C LEU A 86 -9.73 2.32 -7.95
N TRP A 87 -10.45 3.40 -8.25
CA TRP A 87 -10.61 4.52 -7.34
C TRP A 87 -12.08 4.96 -7.32
N LEU A 88 -12.67 4.97 -6.13
CA LEU A 88 -14.06 5.35 -5.89
C LEU A 88 -14.20 6.59 -5.00
N GLY A 89 -13.10 7.31 -4.74
CA GLY A 89 -13.10 8.52 -3.94
C GLY A 89 -13.98 9.64 -4.50
N PHE A 90 -14.27 9.61 -5.82
CA PHE A 90 -15.21 10.56 -6.44
C PHE A 90 -16.66 10.42 -5.96
N ILE A 91 -17.03 9.28 -5.37
CA ILE A 91 -18.33 9.06 -4.70
C ILE A 91 -18.19 9.00 -3.18
N GLY A 92 -17.05 9.42 -2.63
CA GLY A 92 -16.80 9.41 -1.18
C GLY A 92 -16.55 8.02 -0.59
N PHE A 93 -16.28 7.00 -1.43
CA PHE A 93 -15.97 5.65 -0.96
C PHE A 93 -14.46 5.40 -1.02
N PRO A 94 -13.78 5.28 0.14
CA PRO A 94 -12.34 5.08 0.17
C PRO A 94 -11.97 3.69 -0.36
N THR A 95 -10.97 3.64 -1.23
CA THR A 95 -10.36 2.42 -1.77
C THR A 95 -8.84 2.52 -1.64
N ILE A 96 -8.14 1.41 -1.86
CA ILE A 96 -6.66 1.45 -1.91
C ILE A 96 -6.12 2.01 -3.24
N GLY A 97 -7.01 2.46 -4.15
CA GLY A 97 -6.64 3.04 -5.45
C GLY A 97 -6.31 2.03 -6.54
N THR A 98 -6.33 0.74 -6.24
CA THR A 98 -6.08 -0.34 -7.20
C THR A 98 -6.87 -1.60 -6.83
N ALA A 99 -7.22 -2.40 -7.83
CA ALA A 99 -7.69 -3.78 -7.65
C ALA A 99 -6.53 -4.79 -7.75
N GLY A 100 -5.28 -4.32 -7.65
CA GLY A 100 -4.09 -5.14 -7.74
C GLY A 100 -3.41 -5.10 -9.10
N ALA A 101 -2.51 -6.05 -9.31
CA ALA A 101 -1.83 -6.28 -10.58
C ALA A 101 -1.89 -7.78 -10.91
N VAL A 102 -1.83 -8.12 -12.19
CA VAL A 102 -1.91 -9.52 -12.63
C VAL A 102 -1.03 -9.78 -13.84
N ILE A 103 -0.39 -10.94 -13.91
CA ILE A 103 0.18 -11.48 -15.12
C ILE A 103 -0.82 -12.46 -15.76
N ARG A 104 -0.78 -12.58 -17.09
CA ARG A 104 -1.58 -13.58 -17.80
C ARG A 104 -0.67 -14.69 -18.33
N ILE A 105 -0.91 -15.92 -17.89
CA ILE A 105 -0.30 -17.13 -18.43
C ILE A 105 -0.97 -17.41 -19.78
N LYS A 106 -0.15 -17.58 -20.83
CA LYS A 106 -0.61 -17.82 -22.21
C LYS A 106 -0.53 -19.28 -22.63
N ASP A 107 0.33 -20.04 -21.98
CA ASP A 107 0.54 -21.47 -22.26
C ASP A 107 -0.17 -22.31 -21.20
N LEU A 108 -0.53 -23.55 -21.58
CA LEU A 108 -0.98 -24.55 -20.62
C LEU A 108 0.21 -24.97 -19.74
N VAL A 109 0.05 -24.92 -18.43
CA VAL A 109 1.06 -25.40 -17.48
C VAL A 109 0.75 -26.84 -17.09
N GLU A 110 1.38 -27.79 -17.73
CA GLU A 110 1.09 -29.22 -17.54
C GLU A 110 1.67 -29.82 -16.25
N SER A 111 2.67 -29.16 -15.64
CA SER A 111 3.37 -29.68 -14.48
C SER A 111 2.90 -28.98 -13.20
N ARG A 112 2.43 -29.75 -12.20
CA ARG A 112 2.06 -29.25 -10.87
C ARG A 112 3.22 -28.51 -10.19
N ARG A 113 4.45 -28.99 -10.36
CA ARG A 113 5.65 -28.34 -9.81
C ARG A 113 5.86 -26.96 -10.43
N LYS A 114 5.80 -26.83 -11.75
CA LYS A 114 5.93 -25.53 -12.43
C LYS A 114 4.84 -24.56 -11.97
N TYR A 115 3.61 -25.07 -11.82
CA TYR A 115 2.48 -24.25 -11.35
C TYR A 115 2.71 -23.75 -9.93
N PHE A 116 3.19 -24.62 -9.04
CA PHE A 116 3.53 -24.26 -7.66
C PHE A 116 4.68 -23.25 -7.60
N ASP A 117 5.79 -23.50 -8.33
CA ASP A 117 6.96 -22.61 -8.35
C ASP A 117 6.58 -21.19 -8.82
N ILE A 118 5.76 -21.11 -9.89
CA ILE A 118 5.25 -19.84 -10.39
C ILE A 118 4.33 -19.17 -9.35
N GLY A 119 3.45 -19.97 -8.74
CA GLY A 119 2.48 -19.48 -7.77
C GLY A 119 3.11 -18.90 -6.49
N ILE A 120 4.17 -19.51 -5.96
CA ILE A 120 4.81 -19.08 -4.72
C ILE A 120 5.84 -17.97 -4.92
N ALA A 121 6.39 -17.83 -6.13
CA ALA A 121 7.45 -16.88 -6.40
C ALA A 121 7.02 -15.41 -6.19
N GLY A 122 5.77 -15.08 -6.53
CA GLY A 122 5.20 -13.75 -6.29
C GLY A 122 5.10 -13.40 -4.81
N PRO A 123 4.35 -14.18 -4.02
CA PRO A 123 4.25 -13.96 -2.58
C PRO A 123 5.60 -13.87 -1.87
N LEU A 124 6.56 -14.75 -2.19
CA LEU A 124 7.89 -14.70 -1.58
C LEU A 124 8.66 -13.43 -1.95
N ALA A 125 8.62 -13.01 -3.21
CA ALA A 125 9.26 -11.78 -3.65
C ALA A 125 8.61 -10.54 -3.03
N GLY A 126 7.28 -10.47 -2.98
CA GLY A 126 6.52 -9.41 -2.33
C GLY A 126 6.79 -9.35 -0.83
N PHE A 127 6.88 -10.51 -0.16
CA PHE A 127 7.17 -10.58 1.28
C PHE A 127 8.50 -9.91 1.64
N VAL A 128 9.54 -10.06 0.83
CA VAL A 128 10.82 -9.38 1.04
C VAL A 128 10.64 -7.85 1.01
N VAL A 129 9.85 -7.34 0.08
CA VAL A 129 9.55 -5.90 0.01
C VAL A 129 8.73 -5.46 1.23
N ALA A 130 7.73 -6.25 1.62
CA ALA A 130 6.92 -5.96 2.81
C ALA A 130 7.78 -5.85 4.07
N LEU A 131 8.72 -6.78 4.28
CA LEU A 131 9.68 -6.70 5.39
C LEU A 131 10.51 -5.41 5.35
N GLY A 132 10.98 -4.99 4.17
CA GLY A 132 11.72 -3.74 4.00
C GLY A 132 10.88 -2.50 4.32
N VAL A 133 9.62 -2.48 3.88
CA VAL A 133 8.66 -1.39 4.15
C VAL A 133 8.33 -1.33 5.64
N LEU A 134 8.09 -2.48 6.29
CA LEU A 134 7.88 -2.57 7.74
C LEU A 134 9.09 -2.06 8.51
N PHE A 135 10.27 -2.55 8.16
CA PHE A 135 11.51 -2.10 8.81
C PHE A 135 11.67 -0.58 8.73
N TYR A 136 11.46 0.00 7.55
CA TYR A 136 11.52 1.43 7.37
C TYR A 136 10.47 2.16 8.22
N GLY A 137 9.21 1.73 8.18
CA GLY A 137 8.12 2.36 8.92
C GLY A 137 8.33 2.34 10.44
N PHE A 138 8.73 1.19 10.98
CA PHE A 138 8.96 1.06 12.43
C PHE A 138 10.21 1.80 12.92
N THR A 139 11.20 2.02 12.06
CA THR A 139 12.44 2.75 12.44
C THR A 139 12.38 4.25 12.16
N HIS A 140 11.39 4.74 11.39
CA HIS A 140 11.25 6.14 10.99
C HIS A 140 9.86 6.68 11.37
N LEU A 141 9.56 6.63 12.67
CA LEU A 141 8.34 7.22 13.19
C LEU A 141 8.42 8.76 13.09
N PRO A 142 7.34 9.41 12.63
CA PRO A 142 7.27 10.87 12.64
C PRO A 142 7.27 11.40 14.10
N PRO A 143 7.53 12.69 14.32
CA PRO A 143 7.37 13.29 15.64
C PRO A 143 5.92 13.15 16.13
N PRO A 144 5.67 13.07 17.46
CA PRO A 144 4.32 12.89 18.01
C PRO A 144 3.33 13.95 17.53
N GLU A 145 3.80 15.17 17.34
CA GLU A 145 3.00 16.33 16.90
C GLU A 145 2.50 16.20 15.46
N TYR A 146 2.99 15.21 14.70
CA TYR A 146 2.54 14.94 13.32
C TYR A 146 1.03 14.63 13.26
N ILE A 147 0.45 14.12 14.34
CA ILE A 147 -1.00 13.90 14.43
C ILE A 147 -1.79 15.19 14.20
N PHE A 148 -1.30 16.35 14.63
CA PHE A 148 -1.98 17.63 14.47
C PHE A 148 -1.95 18.15 13.02
N GLU A 149 -1.04 17.67 12.18
CA GLU A 149 -1.12 17.93 10.73
C GLU A 149 -2.28 17.16 10.08
N ILE A 150 -2.65 16.01 10.63
CA ILE A 150 -3.71 15.14 10.13
C ILE A 150 -5.04 15.56 10.76
N HIS A 151 -5.05 15.77 12.07
CA HIS A 151 -6.19 16.12 12.92
C HIS A 151 -5.92 17.39 13.70
N PRO A 152 -6.04 18.58 13.07
CA PRO A 152 -5.80 19.86 13.76
C PRO A 152 -6.70 20.06 14.97
N GLU A 153 -7.89 19.43 14.98
CA GLU A 153 -8.83 19.45 16.10
C GLU A 153 -8.31 18.80 17.39
N TYR A 154 -7.28 17.95 17.28
CA TYR A 154 -6.69 17.29 18.46
C TYR A 154 -5.65 18.16 19.17
N GLU A 155 -5.25 19.29 18.55
CA GLU A 155 -4.28 20.22 19.15
C GLU A 155 -4.77 20.79 20.49
N GLU A 156 -6.11 20.91 20.68
CA GLU A 156 -6.70 21.37 21.93
C GLU A 156 -6.47 20.42 23.11
N TYR A 157 -6.26 19.10 22.83
CA TYR A 157 -6.00 18.08 23.83
C TYR A 157 -4.50 17.80 24.03
N GLY A 158 -3.64 18.40 23.20
CA GLY A 158 -2.21 18.12 23.20
C GLY A 158 -1.88 16.66 22.90
N LEU A 159 -0.76 16.15 23.41
CA LEU A 159 -0.33 14.78 23.16
C LEU A 159 -1.15 13.71 23.90
N ASP A 160 -2.01 14.13 24.84
CA ASP A 160 -2.92 13.24 25.58
C ASP A 160 -4.27 13.06 24.84
N TYR A 161 -4.37 13.51 23.58
CA TYR A 161 -5.60 13.45 22.77
C TYR A 161 -6.26 12.07 22.73
N ALA A 162 -5.48 11.00 22.84
CA ALA A 162 -5.98 9.63 22.79
C ALA A 162 -6.99 9.30 23.90
N ASP A 163 -6.80 9.89 25.08
CA ASP A 163 -7.67 9.70 26.24
C ASP A 163 -9.05 10.34 26.04
N TYR A 164 -9.13 11.37 25.18
CA TYR A 164 -10.36 12.12 24.93
C TYR A 164 -11.10 11.66 23.66
N VAL A 165 -10.38 11.21 22.64
CA VAL A 165 -10.94 10.93 21.31
C VAL A 165 -11.37 9.49 21.15
N TYR A 166 -10.71 8.53 21.82
CA TYR A 166 -10.96 7.10 21.60
C TYR A 166 -11.86 6.45 22.66
N GLU A 167 -12.07 7.05 23.84
CA GLU A 167 -12.84 6.43 24.92
C GLU A 167 -14.30 6.09 24.57
N ASP A 168 -14.95 6.84 23.64
CA ASP A 168 -16.37 6.70 23.33
C ASP A 168 -16.69 6.57 21.83
N ASN A 169 -15.74 6.16 20.98
CA ASN A 169 -16.01 6.06 19.55
C ASN A 169 -16.44 4.63 19.17
N PRO A 170 -17.76 4.33 19.06
CA PRO A 170 -18.25 3.00 18.67
C PRO A 170 -17.90 2.61 17.23
N LEU A 171 -17.39 3.55 16.43
CA LEU A 171 -16.93 3.36 15.06
C LEU A 171 -15.41 3.22 14.97
N ALA A 172 -14.69 3.21 16.11
CA ALA A 172 -13.25 3.00 16.11
C ALA A 172 -12.92 1.64 15.50
N PHE A 173 -12.25 1.66 14.37
CA PHE A 173 -11.83 0.45 13.67
C PHE A 173 -10.62 -0.14 14.39
N GLN A 174 -10.82 -1.27 15.08
CA GLN A 174 -9.72 -1.98 15.72
C GLN A 174 -9.05 -2.90 14.71
N VAL A 175 -7.78 -2.66 14.44
CA VAL A 175 -6.96 -3.55 13.62
C VAL A 175 -6.27 -4.55 14.53
N GLY A 176 -6.50 -5.84 14.28
CA GLY A 176 -5.80 -6.91 14.99
C GLY A 176 -4.31 -6.91 14.64
N THR A 177 -3.46 -7.22 15.62
CA THR A 177 -2.02 -7.36 15.38
C THR A 177 -1.66 -8.78 14.95
N THR A 178 -0.59 -8.91 14.13
CA THR A 178 -0.03 -10.18 13.72
C THR A 178 1.26 -10.46 14.48
N LEU A 179 1.71 -11.72 14.50
CA LEU A 179 3.01 -12.08 15.09
C LEU A 179 4.17 -11.28 14.49
N LEU A 180 4.09 -10.98 13.19
CA LEU A 180 5.10 -10.17 12.50
C LEU A 180 5.08 -8.72 12.99
N PHE A 181 3.90 -8.15 13.16
CA PHE A 181 3.74 -6.79 13.69
C PHE A 181 4.31 -6.68 15.10
N GLU A 182 3.95 -7.60 15.99
CA GLU A 182 4.46 -7.63 17.38
C GLU A 182 5.99 -7.80 17.41
N PHE A 183 6.54 -8.65 16.53
CA PHE A 183 7.99 -8.78 16.40
C PHE A 183 8.67 -7.46 16.06
N PHE A 184 8.15 -6.73 15.03
CA PHE A 184 8.71 -5.44 14.64
C PHE A 184 8.54 -4.38 15.73
N LYS A 185 7.41 -4.37 16.42
CA LYS A 185 7.14 -3.46 17.54
C LYS A 185 8.14 -3.67 18.68
N GLU A 186 8.35 -4.92 19.09
CA GLU A 186 9.16 -5.23 20.26
C GLU A 186 10.67 -5.16 19.99
N TYR A 187 11.11 -5.62 18.82
CA TYR A 187 12.55 -5.80 18.55
C TYR A 187 13.14 -4.80 17.55
N VAL A 188 12.32 -4.07 16.80
CA VAL A 188 12.79 -3.19 15.73
C VAL A 188 12.46 -1.73 16.01
N ALA A 189 11.29 -1.44 16.58
CA ALA A 189 10.88 -0.07 16.84
C ALA A 189 11.73 0.59 17.95
N PRO A 190 12.33 1.79 17.71
CA PRO A 190 13.09 2.50 18.75
C PRO A 190 12.23 3.00 19.91
N GLN A 191 10.93 3.19 19.67
CA GLN A 191 9.93 3.68 20.62
C GLN A 191 8.67 2.82 20.53
N PRO A 192 8.69 1.58 21.08
CA PRO A 192 7.59 0.63 20.94
C PRO A 192 6.29 1.10 21.62
N GLU A 193 6.38 2.00 22.59
CA GLU A 193 5.24 2.61 23.27
C GLU A 193 4.38 3.49 22.36
N ARG A 194 4.96 4.03 21.29
CA ARG A 194 4.25 4.84 20.29
C ARG A 194 3.49 4.01 19.25
N VAL A 195 3.82 2.73 19.16
CA VAL A 195 3.19 1.81 18.22
C VAL A 195 2.14 1.00 19.02
N PRO A 196 0.89 0.82 18.58
CA PRO A 196 0.44 0.79 17.17
C PRO A 196 -0.39 2.01 16.71
N ASN A 197 -0.15 3.22 17.16
CA ASN A 197 -0.94 4.33 16.64
C ASN A 197 -0.77 4.43 15.10
N PRO A 198 -1.83 4.22 14.30
CA PRO A 198 -1.71 4.16 12.84
C PRO A 198 -1.30 5.49 12.21
N HIS A 199 -1.52 6.61 12.91
CA HIS A 199 -1.13 7.94 12.44
C HIS A 199 0.35 8.24 12.68
N GLU A 200 1.00 7.53 13.60
CA GLU A 200 2.44 7.67 13.86
C GLU A 200 3.28 6.79 12.95
N ILE A 201 2.73 5.70 12.44
CA ILE A 201 3.42 4.83 11.50
C ILE A 201 3.32 5.43 10.11
N ILE A 202 4.47 5.79 9.54
CA ILE A 202 4.53 6.30 8.18
C ILE A 202 3.97 5.24 7.21
N HIS A 203 2.99 5.66 6.39
CA HIS A 203 2.61 5.04 5.15
C HIS A 203 1.98 3.66 5.20
N PHE A 204 1.05 3.41 6.09
CA PHE A 204 0.32 2.14 6.06
C PHE A 204 1.21 0.89 6.06
N THR A 205 2.44 1.01 6.60
CA THR A 205 3.37 -0.13 6.68
C THR A 205 2.76 -1.31 7.43
N TRP A 206 1.86 -1.04 8.35
CA TRP A 206 1.09 -2.04 9.09
C TRP A 206 0.12 -2.85 8.22
N ILE A 207 -0.34 -2.32 7.07
CA ILE A 207 -1.19 -3.09 6.13
C ILE A 207 -0.45 -4.33 5.63
N PHE A 208 0.85 -4.25 5.46
CA PHE A 208 1.67 -5.39 5.04
C PHE A 208 1.97 -6.36 6.19
N ALA A 209 1.72 -5.97 7.44
CA ALA A 209 1.90 -6.80 8.62
C ALA A 209 0.63 -7.54 9.03
N CYS A 210 -0.55 -7.03 8.63
CA CYS A 210 -1.84 -7.65 8.81
C CYS A 210 -2.23 -8.52 7.62
#